data_3cbd2dd93193c5bf504117b8b88dddd7
#
_entry.id   3cbd2dd93193c5bf504117b8b88dddd7
#
_cell.length_a   1.000
_cell.length_b   1.000
_cell.length_c   1.000
_cell.angle_alpha   90.00
_cell.angle_beta   90.00
_cell.angle_gamma   90.00
#
_symmetry.space_group_name_H-M   'P 1'
#
loop_
_entity.id
_entity.type
_entity.pdbx_description
1 polymer ?
#
loop_
_entity_poly.entity_id
_entity_poly.type
_entity_poly.pdbx_seq_one_letter_code
_entity_poly.pdbx_strand_id
1 'polypeptide(L)'
;MLNIHNEWDERYSQHDHIYGEQANAFIQDITQKLSIHGKTLGLAEGEGRNLLYLAALAQANGQAFEADLWDYSQVALDKAQGYAQQRGLSLNTRKQDLSQVDWPANQYDNVICVFGHFNPETQQKVLNGVRETLVNGGLFVGELYSTRQLEYKTGGPRAVEMLYDPIEFLSHFKHDHLIHFFVGDVERSEGKLHQGKSHVIQFAIRIQK
;
A
#
# COMPACT_ATOMS: atom_id res chain seq x y z
N MET A 1 7.79 13.25 -23.30
CA MET A 1 7.15 12.63 -22.13
C MET A 1 7.94 11.39 -21.80
N LEU A 2 8.67 11.39 -20.68
CA LEU A 2 9.33 10.19 -20.17
C LEU A 2 8.21 9.18 -19.86
N ASN A 3 8.37 7.98 -20.36
CA ASN A 3 7.37 6.93 -20.17
C ASN A 3 7.51 6.40 -18.74
N ILE A 4 6.66 6.87 -17.81
CA ILE A 4 6.64 6.49 -16.40
C ILE A 4 6.66 4.95 -16.22
N HIS A 5 6.16 4.20 -17.21
CA HIS A 5 6.22 2.75 -17.28
C HIS A 5 7.63 2.17 -17.17
N ASN A 6 8.63 2.82 -17.74
CA ASN A 6 10.01 2.31 -17.72
C ASN A 6 10.74 2.62 -16.41
N GLU A 7 10.40 3.72 -15.72
CA GLU A 7 11.14 4.14 -14.52
C GLU A 7 11.01 3.17 -13.34
N TRP A 8 9.80 2.60 -13.13
CA TRP A 8 9.57 1.63 -12.07
C TRP A 8 10.18 0.26 -12.41
N ASP A 9 10.01 -0.22 -13.64
CA ASP A 9 10.65 -1.48 -14.09
C ASP A 9 12.17 -1.36 -14.01
N GLU A 10 12.74 -0.22 -14.40
CA GLU A 10 14.18 0.05 -14.32
C GLU A 10 14.65 0.05 -12.85
N ARG A 11 13.90 0.73 -11.96
CA ARG A 11 14.20 0.78 -10.53
C ARG A 11 14.20 -0.60 -9.88
N TYR A 12 13.18 -1.40 -10.14
CA TYR A 12 13.09 -2.76 -9.61
C TYR A 12 14.08 -3.74 -10.26
N SER A 13 14.56 -3.47 -11.47
CA SER A 13 15.58 -4.31 -12.12
C SER A 13 16.97 -4.17 -11.50
N GLN A 14 17.28 -3.02 -10.90
CA GLN A 14 18.61 -2.71 -10.41
C GLN A 14 18.95 -3.41 -9.08
N HIS A 15 17.96 -3.70 -8.26
CA HIS A 15 18.15 -4.26 -6.91
C HIS A 15 17.00 -5.16 -6.51
N ASP A 16 17.29 -6.22 -5.76
CA ASP A 16 16.30 -6.99 -5.03
C ASP A 16 15.98 -6.30 -3.69
N HIS A 17 14.72 -6.39 -3.27
CA HIS A 17 14.23 -5.82 -2.01
C HIS A 17 14.62 -4.35 -1.81
N ILE A 18 14.44 -3.53 -2.85
CA ILE A 18 14.87 -2.12 -2.84
C ILE A 18 14.28 -1.33 -1.66
N TYR A 19 13.09 -1.71 -1.22
CA TYR A 19 12.38 -1.14 -0.05
C TYR A 19 12.47 -2.04 1.20
N GLY A 20 13.38 -3.04 1.20
CA GLY A 20 13.56 -4.01 2.29
C GLY A 20 12.67 -5.23 2.16
N GLU A 21 13.06 -6.30 2.85
CA GLU A 21 12.34 -7.58 2.87
C GLU A 21 11.19 -7.59 3.90
N GLN A 22 11.34 -6.82 4.95
CA GLN A 22 10.37 -6.76 6.04
C GLN A 22 9.18 -5.89 5.66
N ALA A 23 8.00 -6.25 6.16
CA ALA A 23 6.83 -5.39 6.03
C ALA A 23 7.09 -4.02 6.67
N ASN A 24 6.37 -3.01 6.19
CA ASN A 24 6.36 -1.69 6.79
C ASN A 24 6.07 -1.78 8.31
N ALA A 25 6.78 -1.00 9.11
CA ALA A 25 6.69 -1.06 10.56
C ALA A 25 5.27 -0.81 11.07
N PHE A 26 4.54 0.14 10.48
CA PHE A 26 3.15 0.38 10.85
C PHE A 26 2.25 -0.82 10.52
N ILE A 27 2.46 -1.51 9.39
CA ILE A 27 1.70 -2.73 9.07
C ILE A 27 1.96 -3.82 10.11
N GLN A 28 3.21 -3.98 10.57
CA GLN A 28 3.52 -4.92 11.64
C GLN A 28 2.85 -4.55 12.97
N ASP A 29 2.86 -3.27 13.33
CA ASP A 29 2.28 -2.77 14.58
C ASP A 29 0.74 -2.87 14.59
N ILE A 30 0.09 -2.51 13.48
CA ILE A 30 -1.37 -2.51 13.42
C ILE A 30 -1.95 -3.93 13.44
N THR A 31 -1.23 -4.91 12.89
CA THR A 31 -1.66 -6.32 12.90
C THR A 31 -1.63 -6.97 14.27
N GLN A 32 -0.95 -6.37 15.24
CA GLN A 32 -1.03 -6.81 16.64
C GLN A 32 -2.35 -6.43 17.30
N LYS A 33 -3.06 -5.45 16.75
CA LYS A 33 -4.31 -4.89 17.29
C LYS A 33 -5.52 -5.20 16.40
N LEU A 34 -5.29 -5.44 15.13
CA LEU A 34 -6.31 -5.59 14.12
C LEU A 34 -6.03 -6.83 13.27
N SER A 35 -6.95 -7.80 13.29
CA SER A 35 -6.84 -8.97 12.41
C SER A 35 -7.15 -8.59 10.97
N ILE A 36 -6.20 -8.83 10.06
CA ILE A 36 -6.34 -8.64 8.62
C ILE A 36 -6.32 -10.02 7.99
N HIS A 37 -7.47 -10.50 7.54
CA HIS A 37 -7.66 -11.81 6.93
C HIS A 37 -8.73 -11.74 5.82
N GLY A 38 -8.93 -12.83 5.08
CA GLY A 38 -9.86 -12.86 3.95
C GLY A 38 -9.20 -12.33 2.67
N LYS A 39 -10.01 -11.88 1.74
CA LYS A 39 -9.54 -11.41 0.44
C LYS A 39 -8.95 -10.00 0.54
N THR A 40 -7.67 -9.89 0.28
CA THR A 40 -6.89 -8.66 0.50
C THR A 40 -6.22 -8.20 -0.79
N LEU A 41 -6.44 -6.93 -1.14
CA LEU A 41 -5.82 -6.27 -2.28
C LEU A 41 -4.68 -5.35 -1.82
N GLY A 42 -3.50 -5.53 -2.38
CA GLY A 42 -2.39 -4.59 -2.26
C GLY A 42 -2.31 -3.68 -3.48
N LEU A 43 -2.26 -2.38 -3.24
CA LEU A 43 -2.19 -1.35 -4.29
C LEU A 43 -0.82 -0.70 -4.31
N ALA A 44 -0.15 -0.72 -5.48
CA ALA A 44 1.18 -0.15 -5.67
C ALA A 44 2.20 -0.65 -4.63
N GLU A 45 2.16 -1.95 -4.34
CA GLU A 45 2.95 -2.61 -3.30
C GLU A 45 4.30 -3.15 -3.81
N GLY A 46 4.62 -2.94 -5.08
CA GLY A 46 5.89 -3.33 -5.68
C GLY A 46 6.17 -4.83 -5.54
N GLU A 47 7.25 -5.17 -4.84
CA GLU A 47 7.67 -6.56 -4.57
C GLU A 47 6.80 -7.28 -3.52
N GLY A 48 5.70 -6.66 -3.04
CA GLY A 48 4.66 -7.29 -2.25
C GLY A 48 5.00 -7.59 -0.79
N ARG A 49 6.02 -6.94 -0.22
CA ARG A 49 6.52 -7.25 1.14
C ARG A 49 5.44 -7.23 2.23
N ASN A 50 4.48 -6.29 2.15
CA ASN A 50 3.40 -6.18 3.14
C ASN A 50 2.36 -7.29 2.95
N LEU A 51 1.93 -7.56 1.73
CA LEU A 51 1.00 -8.66 1.44
C LEU A 51 1.59 -10.03 1.80
N LEU A 52 2.87 -10.27 1.49
CA LEU A 52 3.54 -11.51 1.85
C LEU A 52 3.65 -11.70 3.36
N TYR A 53 3.90 -10.62 4.11
CA TYR A 53 3.87 -10.64 5.57
C TYR A 53 2.48 -10.99 6.10
N LEU A 54 1.43 -10.36 5.58
CA LEU A 54 0.04 -10.63 5.98
C LEU A 54 -0.38 -12.06 5.65
N ALA A 55 -0.01 -12.57 4.47
CA ALA A 55 -0.28 -13.94 4.08
C ALA A 55 0.41 -14.96 5.01
N ALA A 56 1.67 -14.72 5.35
CA ALA A 56 2.41 -15.56 6.28
C ALA A 56 1.81 -15.52 7.71
N LEU A 57 1.41 -14.34 8.16
CA LEU A 57 0.76 -14.16 9.46
C LEU A 57 -0.59 -14.89 9.53
N ALA A 58 -1.42 -14.76 8.50
CA ALA A 58 -2.69 -15.46 8.40
C ALA A 58 -2.51 -16.99 8.37
N GLN A 59 -1.54 -17.49 7.59
CA GLN A 59 -1.20 -18.90 7.53
C GLN A 59 -0.78 -19.43 8.91
N ALA A 60 0.09 -18.71 9.64
CA ALA A 60 0.53 -19.08 10.97
C ALA A 60 -0.62 -19.14 11.99
N ASN A 61 -1.64 -18.31 11.80
CA ASN A 61 -2.85 -18.24 12.64
C ASN A 61 -4.00 -19.15 12.16
N GLY A 62 -3.79 -19.94 11.11
CA GLY A 62 -4.84 -20.80 10.53
C GLY A 62 -6.03 -20.02 9.94
N GLN A 63 -5.82 -18.78 9.51
CA GLN A 63 -6.84 -17.92 8.92
C GLN A 63 -6.82 -17.99 7.39
N ALA A 64 -7.99 -17.90 6.76
CA ALA A 64 -8.08 -17.79 5.32
C ALA A 64 -7.50 -16.44 4.85
N PHE A 65 -6.68 -16.47 3.80
CA PHE A 65 -6.11 -15.28 3.19
C PHE A 65 -5.95 -15.49 1.68
N GLU A 66 -6.54 -14.60 0.90
CA GLU A 66 -6.35 -14.52 -0.55
C GLU A 66 -5.68 -13.19 -0.87
N ALA A 67 -4.48 -13.24 -1.45
CA ALA A 67 -3.68 -12.06 -1.74
C ALA A 67 -3.74 -11.72 -3.23
N ASP A 68 -4.25 -10.54 -3.56
CA ASP A 68 -4.19 -9.94 -4.89
C ASP A 68 -3.28 -8.70 -4.83
N LEU A 69 -2.27 -8.64 -5.71
CA LEU A 69 -1.31 -7.54 -5.82
C LEU A 69 -1.47 -6.82 -7.16
N TRP A 70 -1.82 -5.54 -7.12
CA TRP A 70 -1.85 -4.69 -8.30
C TRP A 70 -0.73 -3.68 -8.25
N ASP A 71 0.15 -3.75 -9.24
CA ASP A 71 1.25 -2.81 -9.40
C ASP A 71 1.44 -2.47 -10.88
N TYR A 72 2.12 -1.39 -11.11
CA TYR A 72 2.42 -0.90 -12.45
C TYR A 72 3.63 -1.59 -13.08
N SER A 73 4.59 -2.05 -12.25
CA SER A 73 5.82 -2.68 -12.64
C SER A 73 5.66 -4.20 -12.79
N GLN A 74 5.82 -4.70 -14.01
CA GLN A 74 5.86 -6.14 -14.24
C GLN A 74 7.05 -6.79 -13.54
N VAL A 75 8.20 -6.12 -13.53
CA VAL A 75 9.42 -6.61 -12.87
C VAL A 75 9.19 -6.82 -11.36
N ALA A 76 8.51 -5.86 -10.70
CA ALA A 76 8.17 -5.99 -9.28
C ALA A 76 7.20 -7.15 -9.03
N LEU A 77 6.18 -7.30 -9.87
CA LEU A 77 5.19 -8.37 -9.77
C LEU A 77 5.81 -9.76 -9.95
N ASP A 78 6.73 -9.93 -10.92
CA ASP A 78 7.43 -11.19 -11.15
C ASP A 78 8.31 -11.56 -9.94
N LYS A 79 8.98 -10.58 -9.33
CA LYS A 79 9.72 -10.77 -8.09
C LYS A 79 8.81 -11.14 -6.92
N ALA A 80 7.69 -10.44 -6.75
CA ALA A 80 6.71 -10.74 -5.70
C ALA A 80 6.20 -12.19 -5.78
N GLN A 81 5.89 -12.67 -7.00
CA GLN A 81 5.50 -14.07 -7.22
C GLN A 81 6.63 -15.05 -6.85
N GLY A 82 7.88 -14.74 -7.24
CA GLY A 82 9.04 -15.54 -6.88
C GLY A 82 9.22 -15.65 -5.37
N TYR A 83 9.08 -14.53 -4.64
CA TYR A 83 9.17 -14.50 -3.18
C TYR A 83 8.02 -15.23 -2.50
N ALA A 84 6.79 -15.14 -3.05
CA ALA A 84 5.65 -15.91 -2.57
C ALA A 84 5.92 -17.41 -2.69
N GLN A 85 6.37 -17.87 -3.86
CA GLN A 85 6.67 -19.26 -4.12
C GLN A 85 7.77 -19.80 -3.17
N GLN A 86 8.85 -19.05 -2.97
CA GLN A 86 9.94 -19.42 -2.05
C GLN A 86 9.47 -19.61 -0.61
N ARG A 87 8.42 -18.87 -0.20
CA ARG A 87 7.83 -18.90 1.15
C ARG A 87 6.64 -19.85 1.27
N GLY A 88 6.27 -20.56 0.19
CA GLY A 88 5.09 -21.44 0.16
C GLY A 88 3.78 -20.68 0.32
N LEU A 89 3.73 -19.42 -0.13
CA LEU A 89 2.55 -18.55 -0.10
C LEU A 89 1.91 -18.44 -1.49
N SER A 90 0.60 -18.18 -1.51
CA SER A 90 -0.14 -17.88 -2.75
C SER A 90 -0.28 -16.37 -2.92
N LEU A 91 0.02 -15.87 -4.12
CA LEU A 91 -0.12 -14.47 -4.49
C LEU A 91 -0.59 -14.35 -5.94
N ASN A 92 -1.73 -13.72 -6.15
CA ASN A 92 -2.18 -13.34 -7.48
C ASN A 92 -1.62 -11.96 -7.81
N THR A 93 -1.02 -11.81 -8.98
CA THR A 93 -0.47 -10.52 -9.42
C THR A 93 -1.18 -10.01 -10.66
N ARG A 94 -1.36 -8.71 -10.73
CA ARG A 94 -1.93 -8.03 -11.89
C ARG A 94 -1.16 -6.75 -12.20
N LYS A 95 -0.61 -6.67 -13.42
CA LYS A 95 -0.08 -5.40 -13.92
C LYS A 95 -1.24 -4.45 -14.18
N GLN A 96 -1.30 -3.35 -13.42
CA GLN A 96 -2.43 -2.43 -13.44
C GLN A 96 -2.00 -0.99 -13.31
N ASP A 97 -2.44 -0.16 -14.25
CA ASP A 97 -2.44 1.29 -14.12
C ASP A 97 -3.64 1.72 -13.29
N LEU A 98 -3.40 2.20 -12.08
CA LEU A 98 -4.47 2.59 -11.14
C LEU A 98 -5.26 3.82 -11.60
N SER A 99 -4.77 4.58 -12.58
CA SER A 99 -5.52 5.67 -13.21
C SER A 99 -6.61 5.20 -14.18
N GLN A 100 -6.55 3.92 -14.61
CA GLN A 100 -7.40 3.31 -15.63
C GLN A 100 -8.18 2.08 -15.13
N VAL A 101 -8.27 1.90 -13.81
CA VAL A 101 -8.96 0.73 -13.24
C VAL A 101 -10.48 0.87 -13.38
N ASP A 102 -11.10 -0.20 -13.86
CA ASP A 102 -12.51 -0.48 -13.62
C ASP A 102 -12.62 -1.25 -12.30
N TRP A 103 -12.99 -0.54 -11.23
CA TRP A 103 -12.94 -1.07 -9.87
C TRP A 103 -14.06 -2.06 -9.64
N PRO A 104 -13.75 -3.33 -9.29
CA PRO A 104 -14.78 -4.33 -9.01
C PRO A 104 -15.48 -4.00 -7.69
N ALA A 105 -16.81 -3.93 -7.70
CA ALA A 105 -17.58 -3.58 -6.51
C ALA A 105 -17.62 -4.72 -5.47
N ASN A 106 -17.40 -4.38 -4.18
CA ASN A 106 -17.59 -5.27 -3.03
C ASN A 106 -16.85 -6.62 -3.14
N GLN A 107 -15.61 -6.60 -3.61
CA GLN A 107 -14.82 -7.83 -3.82
C GLN A 107 -13.81 -8.12 -2.72
N TYR A 108 -13.37 -7.13 -1.97
CA TYR A 108 -12.26 -7.28 -1.02
C TYR A 108 -12.68 -7.01 0.41
N ASP A 109 -12.20 -7.84 1.32
CA ASP A 109 -12.33 -7.62 2.75
C ASP A 109 -11.35 -6.55 3.23
N ASN A 110 -10.16 -6.47 2.60
CA ASN A 110 -9.16 -5.50 2.95
C ASN A 110 -8.49 -4.90 1.70
N VAL A 111 -8.06 -3.65 1.81
CA VAL A 111 -7.14 -2.99 0.88
C VAL A 111 -5.95 -2.46 1.65
N ILE A 112 -4.74 -2.75 1.15
CA ILE A 112 -3.48 -2.26 1.71
C ILE A 112 -2.84 -1.31 0.70
N CYS A 113 -2.37 -0.14 1.17
CA CYS A 113 -1.62 0.79 0.36
C CYS A 113 -0.51 1.44 1.19
N VAL A 114 0.75 1.10 0.89
CA VAL A 114 1.90 1.67 1.58
C VAL A 114 2.77 2.39 0.56
N PHE A 115 2.89 3.72 0.72
CA PHE A 115 3.64 4.61 -0.16
C PHE A 115 3.19 4.61 -1.63
N GLY A 116 1.92 4.30 -1.87
CA GLY A 116 1.28 4.51 -3.16
C GLY A 116 1.05 6.00 -3.40
N HIS A 117 1.95 6.63 -4.16
CA HIS A 117 1.90 8.06 -4.45
C HIS A 117 1.55 8.30 -5.91
N PHE A 118 0.52 9.09 -6.13
CA PHE A 118 -0.05 9.35 -7.45
C PHE A 118 -0.24 10.86 -7.65
N ASN A 119 -0.42 11.28 -8.90
CA ASN A 119 -0.91 12.65 -9.16
C ASN A 119 -2.32 12.85 -8.59
N PRO A 120 -2.77 14.10 -8.38
CA PRO A 120 -4.04 14.39 -7.69
C PRO A 120 -5.27 13.72 -8.31
N GLU A 121 -5.35 13.64 -9.63
CA GLU A 121 -6.48 12.99 -10.31
C GLU A 121 -6.51 11.47 -9.99
N THR A 122 -5.35 10.82 -10.07
CA THR A 122 -5.23 9.39 -9.77
C THR A 122 -5.44 9.13 -8.27
N GLN A 123 -4.99 10.02 -7.37
CA GLN A 123 -5.28 9.91 -5.93
C GLN A 123 -6.78 9.82 -5.69
N GLN A 124 -7.58 10.71 -6.27
CA GLN A 124 -9.03 10.70 -6.12
C GLN A 124 -9.66 9.42 -6.69
N LYS A 125 -9.20 8.98 -7.88
CA LYS A 125 -9.68 7.72 -8.48
C LYS A 125 -9.37 6.51 -7.58
N VAL A 126 -8.17 6.44 -7.01
CA VAL A 126 -7.76 5.36 -6.12
C VAL A 126 -8.58 5.37 -4.82
N LEU A 127 -8.74 6.52 -4.17
CA LEU A 127 -9.53 6.60 -2.93
C LEU A 127 -11.01 6.24 -3.16
N ASN A 128 -11.60 6.68 -4.27
CA ASN A 128 -12.96 6.29 -4.66
C ASN A 128 -13.03 4.79 -4.97
N GLY A 129 -12.06 4.27 -5.72
CA GLY A 129 -11.99 2.86 -6.08
C GLY A 129 -11.79 1.94 -4.88
N VAL A 130 -11.02 2.36 -3.88
CA VAL A 130 -10.89 1.65 -2.60
C VAL A 130 -12.27 1.50 -1.93
N ARG A 131 -13.05 2.57 -1.88
CA ARG A 131 -14.42 2.50 -1.34
C ARG A 131 -15.31 1.56 -2.15
N GLU A 132 -15.22 1.62 -3.47
CA GLU A 132 -16.02 0.78 -4.38
C GLU A 132 -15.69 -0.70 -4.18
N THR A 133 -14.42 -1.04 -4.14
CA THR A 133 -13.97 -2.43 -4.16
C THR A 133 -14.07 -3.14 -2.80
N LEU A 134 -14.00 -2.40 -1.69
CA LEU A 134 -14.18 -2.98 -0.36
C LEU A 134 -15.65 -3.39 -0.12
N VAL A 135 -15.86 -4.47 0.61
CA VAL A 135 -17.17 -4.83 1.15
C VAL A 135 -17.62 -3.81 2.23
N ASN A 136 -18.90 -3.77 2.57
CA ASN A 136 -19.34 -3.01 3.74
C ASN A 136 -18.68 -3.58 5.01
N GLY A 137 -18.03 -2.74 5.79
CA GLY A 137 -17.21 -3.15 6.94
C GLY A 137 -15.79 -3.58 6.60
N GLY A 138 -15.39 -3.55 5.32
CA GLY A 138 -14.04 -3.84 4.87
C GLY A 138 -13.02 -2.80 5.35
N LEU A 139 -11.75 -3.19 5.40
CA LEU A 139 -10.66 -2.38 5.97
C LEU A 139 -9.80 -1.75 4.87
N PHE A 140 -9.54 -0.47 5.00
CA PHE A 140 -8.47 0.23 4.28
C PHE A 140 -7.35 0.56 5.25
N VAL A 141 -6.15 -0.01 5.02
CA VAL A 141 -5.00 0.13 5.92
C VAL A 141 -3.77 0.56 5.13
N GLY A 142 -3.01 1.50 5.67
CA GLY A 142 -1.78 1.90 5.00
C GLY A 142 -1.02 3.02 5.67
N GLU A 143 0.08 3.37 5.01
CA GLU A 143 0.93 4.49 5.37
C GLU A 143 1.32 5.25 4.12
N LEU A 144 1.17 6.57 4.15
CA LEU A 144 1.47 7.47 3.03
C LEU A 144 2.34 8.64 3.52
N TYR A 145 3.19 9.18 2.65
CA TYR A 145 3.88 10.42 2.96
C TYR A 145 2.91 11.60 2.86
N SER A 146 2.91 12.46 3.89
CA SER A 146 2.15 13.71 3.87
C SER A 146 2.87 14.79 3.07
N THR A 147 2.17 15.88 2.76
CA THR A 147 2.75 17.07 2.08
C THR A 147 3.96 17.64 2.80
N ARG A 148 4.10 17.44 4.14
CA ARG A 148 5.28 17.91 4.91
C ARG A 148 6.53 17.04 4.70
N GLN A 149 6.43 15.84 4.12
CA GLN A 149 7.58 14.99 3.83
C GLN A 149 8.60 15.67 2.93
N LEU A 150 8.21 16.63 2.10
CA LEU A 150 9.11 17.32 1.19
C LEU A 150 10.28 18.01 1.91
N GLU A 151 10.08 18.44 3.16
CA GLU A 151 11.09 19.09 3.99
C GLU A 151 12.18 18.12 4.47
N TYR A 152 11.84 16.82 4.60
CA TYR A 152 12.72 15.80 5.22
C TYR A 152 13.73 15.20 4.24
N LYS A 153 13.41 15.10 2.96
CA LYS A 153 14.28 14.53 1.90
C LYS A 153 14.75 13.09 2.15
N THR A 154 14.03 12.34 2.95
CA THR A 154 14.37 10.97 3.39
C THR A 154 13.60 9.87 2.62
N GLY A 155 12.89 10.24 1.57
CA GLY A 155 12.09 9.35 0.71
C GLY A 155 10.85 10.06 0.17
N GLY A 156 10.09 9.34 -0.66
CA GLY A 156 8.88 9.84 -1.29
C GLY A 156 9.11 10.71 -2.54
N PRO A 157 8.01 11.11 -3.19
CA PRO A 157 8.04 12.00 -4.34
C PRO A 157 8.62 13.37 -4.00
N ARG A 158 9.28 13.99 -5.00
CA ARG A 158 9.78 15.37 -4.87
C ARG A 158 8.74 16.43 -5.27
N ALA A 159 7.63 16.01 -5.83
CA ALA A 159 6.51 16.83 -6.25
C ALA A 159 5.45 16.81 -5.14
N VAL A 160 5.14 17.96 -4.54
CA VAL A 160 4.21 18.06 -3.40
C VAL A 160 2.81 17.57 -3.73
N GLU A 161 2.38 17.76 -4.98
CA GLU A 161 1.08 17.30 -5.49
C GLU A 161 0.93 15.78 -5.52
N MET A 162 2.03 15.02 -5.43
CA MET A 162 2.02 13.56 -5.32
C MET A 162 1.97 13.09 -3.86
N LEU A 163 2.10 13.99 -2.90
CA LEU A 163 1.99 13.72 -1.48
C LEU A 163 0.55 13.94 -1.02
N TYR A 164 0.19 13.41 0.14
CA TYR A 164 -1.18 13.51 0.63
C TYR A 164 -1.33 14.62 1.65
N ASP A 165 -2.34 15.50 1.45
CA ASP A 165 -2.78 16.40 2.49
C ASP A 165 -3.60 15.62 3.52
N PRO A 166 -3.21 15.65 4.83
CA PRO A 166 -3.90 14.87 5.85
C PRO A 166 -5.36 15.24 6.05
N ILE A 167 -5.71 16.52 5.86
CA ILE A 167 -7.08 17.01 6.05
C ILE A 167 -7.96 16.57 4.88
N GLU A 168 -7.46 16.68 3.66
CA GLU A 168 -8.18 16.21 2.46
C GLU A 168 -8.37 14.69 2.51
N PHE A 169 -7.32 13.93 2.88
CA PHE A 169 -7.41 12.49 3.08
C PHE A 169 -8.48 12.12 4.12
N LEU A 170 -8.41 12.74 5.30
CA LEU A 170 -9.39 12.50 6.37
C LEU A 170 -10.82 12.88 5.94
N SER A 171 -10.97 13.99 5.21
CA SER A 171 -12.28 14.45 4.71
C SER A 171 -12.93 13.46 3.75
N HIS A 172 -12.12 12.71 2.98
CA HIS A 172 -12.61 11.66 2.08
C HIS A 172 -13.30 10.51 2.84
N PHE A 173 -12.81 10.20 4.05
CA PHE A 173 -13.29 9.12 4.91
C PHE A 173 -14.09 9.59 6.13
N LYS A 174 -14.59 10.81 6.14
CA LYS A 174 -15.27 11.43 7.29
C LYS A 174 -16.53 10.70 7.79
N HIS A 175 -17.11 9.86 6.97
CA HIS A 175 -18.32 9.08 7.32
C HIS A 175 -18.00 7.62 7.65
N ASP A 176 -16.72 7.23 7.58
CA ASP A 176 -16.25 5.89 7.88
C ASP A 176 -15.75 5.78 9.31
N HIS A 177 -15.56 4.55 9.79
CA HIS A 177 -15.07 4.32 11.15
C HIS A 177 -13.52 4.36 11.15
N LEU A 178 -12.97 5.42 11.71
CA LEU A 178 -11.52 5.56 11.90
C LEU A 178 -11.08 4.71 13.10
N ILE A 179 -10.39 3.59 12.83
CA ILE A 179 -9.82 2.72 13.86
C ILE A 179 -8.47 3.28 14.32
N HIS A 180 -7.67 3.76 13.34
CA HIS A 180 -6.40 4.42 13.58
C HIS A 180 -6.22 5.55 12.57
N PHE A 181 -5.78 6.70 13.07
CA PHE A 181 -5.34 7.81 12.22
C PHE A 181 -4.26 8.59 12.95
N PHE A 182 -3.07 8.60 12.38
CA PHE A 182 -1.91 9.32 12.91
C PHE A 182 -1.29 10.16 11.80
N VAL A 183 -0.94 11.38 12.14
CA VAL A 183 -0.17 12.27 11.28
C VAL A 183 1.01 12.80 12.07
N GLY A 184 2.21 12.55 11.60
CA GLY A 184 3.39 12.99 12.35
C GLY A 184 4.69 12.39 11.85
N ASP A 185 5.71 12.62 12.65
CA ASP A 185 7.06 12.16 12.39
C ASP A 185 7.26 10.72 12.85
N VAL A 186 7.92 9.93 12.00
CA VAL A 186 8.39 8.58 12.33
C VAL A 186 9.86 8.43 11.94
N GLU A 187 10.61 7.67 12.74
CA GLU A 187 11.95 7.21 12.34
C GLU A 187 11.80 5.96 11.46
N ARG A 188 12.52 5.97 10.33
CA ARG A 188 12.41 4.92 9.34
C ARG A 188 13.75 4.27 9.06
N SER A 189 13.74 2.95 8.95
CA SER A 189 14.88 2.15 8.53
C SER A 189 14.37 0.98 7.68
N GLU A 190 13.88 1.28 6.47
CA GLU A 190 13.27 0.31 5.56
C GLU A 190 13.99 0.35 4.21
N GLY A 191 14.75 -0.73 3.91
CA GLY A 191 15.52 -0.82 2.69
C GLY A 191 16.54 0.31 2.51
N LYS A 192 16.98 0.52 1.28
CA LYS A 192 18.01 1.53 0.95
C LYS A 192 17.43 2.94 0.75
N LEU A 193 16.16 3.05 0.39
CA LEU A 193 15.54 4.31 -0.04
C LEU A 193 14.64 4.96 1.02
N HIS A 194 14.36 4.26 2.11
CA HIS A 194 13.52 4.77 3.20
C HIS A 194 14.32 4.77 4.51
N GLN A 195 15.16 5.79 4.68
CA GLN A 195 16.05 5.93 5.83
C GLN A 195 15.93 7.30 6.47
N GLY A 196 15.78 7.33 7.79
CA GLY A 196 15.74 8.56 8.60
C GLY A 196 14.33 9.05 8.88
N LYS A 197 14.25 10.26 9.43
CA LYS A 197 13.01 10.88 9.87
C LYS A 197 12.09 11.20 8.69
N SER A 198 10.83 10.83 8.81
CA SER A 198 9.80 11.01 7.76
C SER A 198 8.51 11.52 8.38
N HIS A 199 7.74 12.31 7.62
CA HIS A 199 6.41 12.77 8.03
C HIS A 199 5.32 12.03 7.25
N VAL A 200 4.47 11.29 7.96
CA VAL A 200 3.54 10.32 7.40
C VAL A 200 2.09 10.52 7.85
N ILE A 201 1.19 9.89 7.12
CA ILE A 201 -0.18 9.58 7.50
C ILE A 201 -0.26 8.07 7.66
N GLN A 202 -0.56 7.56 8.87
CA GLN A 202 -0.86 6.15 9.13
C GLN A 202 -2.35 6.01 9.39
N PHE A 203 -2.98 5.03 8.76
CA PHE A 203 -4.42 4.87 8.86
C PHE A 203 -4.87 3.40 8.85
N ALA A 204 -5.94 3.13 9.58
CA ALA A 204 -6.78 1.94 9.48
C ALA A 204 -8.24 2.39 9.56
N ILE A 205 -8.98 2.21 8.49
CA ILE A 205 -10.32 2.75 8.28
C ILE A 205 -11.26 1.61 7.93
N ARG A 206 -12.38 1.50 8.61
CA ARG A 206 -13.45 0.55 8.29
C ARG A 206 -14.51 1.27 7.48
N ILE A 207 -14.68 0.85 6.24
CA ILE A 207 -15.62 1.46 5.30
C ILE A 207 -17.06 1.19 5.70
N GLN A 208 -17.88 2.21 5.70
CA GLN A 208 -19.33 2.14 5.91
C GLN A 208 -20.07 2.53 4.60
N LYS A 209 -20.92 1.63 4.12
CA LYS A 209 -21.73 1.82 2.90
C LYS A 209 -23.21 1.88 3.21
#